data_2993d7c7990df8f2ad328134de35e778
#
_entry.id   2993d7c7990df8f2ad328134de35e778
#
_cell.length_a   1.000
_cell.length_b   1.000
_cell.length_c   1.000
_cell.angle_alpha   90.00
_cell.angle_beta   90.00
_cell.angle_gamma   90.00
#
_symmetry.space_group_name_H-M   'P 1'
#
loop_
_entity.id
_entity.type
_entity.pdbx_description
1 polymer ?
#
loop_
_entity_poly.entity_id
_entity_poly.type
_entity_poly.pdbx_seq_one_letter_code
_entity_poly.pdbx_strand_id
1 'polypeptide(L)'
;MDTISDIARIESMRGKITFREIWEFWERNHTAKRVLKLWDACDEYLRDMQANAKVIHSHFIHVRRILEVLVESFGERQVEDITRDELESWLKNLPYAPITVKNYRSCLCATWRWFEKHELVSKNVAKLIDCPNIEMGEIGILTVEETERLLRANEKIDPEVCGLMALGLFAGMRTSAIARVAYDEITMRQGILTPAEKTKKNRRNYIENLPDNLWAWLELTPKTAFGWCERKWKKRKETALRRAGLLVNGAQLKMPDESGKFPKKKIPPKNAFRHSFASYHVAWKRDFQDTALIMSHQGTDILFKHYRGIATKENAERYFNIYPSDYQNQRA
;
A
#
# COMPACT_ATOMS: atom_id res chain seq x y z
N MET A 1 -18.68 25.83 -33.86
CA MET A 1 -17.44 25.78 -34.66
C MET A 1 -17.67 26.54 -35.91
N ASP A 2 -16.86 27.57 -36.14
CA ASP A 2 -17.03 28.47 -37.25
C ASP A 2 -16.43 27.85 -38.51
N THR A 3 -17.28 27.19 -39.31
CA THR A 3 -16.91 26.47 -40.54
C THR A 3 -16.15 27.39 -41.53
N ILE A 4 -16.42 28.71 -41.50
CA ILE A 4 -15.76 29.72 -42.33
C ILE A 4 -14.32 29.96 -41.89
N SER A 5 -14.06 29.99 -40.58
CA SER A 5 -12.72 30.15 -40.00
C SER A 5 -11.84 28.93 -40.33
N ASP A 6 -12.40 27.72 -40.27
CA ASP A 6 -11.72 26.49 -40.58
C ASP A 6 -11.38 26.37 -42.08
N ILE A 7 -12.31 26.81 -42.97
CA ILE A 7 -12.08 26.85 -44.41
C ILE A 7 -10.95 27.85 -44.74
N ALA A 8 -10.97 29.05 -44.19
CA ALA A 8 -9.93 30.05 -44.40
C ALA A 8 -8.55 29.56 -43.90
N ARG A 9 -8.50 28.78 -42.80
CA ARG A 9 -7.29 28.18 -42.30
C ARG A 9 -6.75 27.07 -43.19
N ILE A 10 -7.64 26.25 -43.77
CA ILE A 10 -7.29 25.22 -44.76
C ILE A 10 -6.78 25.87 -46.04
N GLU A 11 -7.41 26.92 -46.50
CA GLU A 11 -6.98 27.70 -47.71
C GLU A 11 -5.61 28.35 -47.53
N SER A 12 -5.29 28.83 -46.30
CA SER A 12 -3.96 29.39 -46.00
C SER A 12 -2.82 28.36 -46.06
N MET A 13 -3.16 27.07 -45.99
CA MET A 13 -2.23 25.95 -46.09
C MET A 13 -2.11 25.39 -47.52
N ARG A 14 -2.86 25.96 -48.49
CA ARG A 14 -2.89 25.54 -49.89
C ARG A 14 -1.49 25.63 -50.51
N GLY A 15 -0.99 24.52 -51.02
CA GLY A 15 0.37 24.39 -51.56
C GLY A 15 1.47 24.01 -50.58
N LYS A 16 1.18 23.96 -49.24
CA LYS A 16 2.15 23.50 -48.22
C LYS A 16 1.84 22.08 -47.75
N ILE A 17 0.55 21.73 -47.69
CA ILE A 17 0.09 20.39 -47.25
C ILE A 17 -1.09 20.02 -48.13
N THR A 18 -1.12 18.79 -48.65
CA THR A 18 -2.25 18.29 -49.44
C THR A 18 -3.34 17.77 -48.51
N PHE A 19 -4.62 17.81 -48.99
CA PHE A 19 -5.74 17.21 -48.25
C PHE A 19 -5.51 15.74 -47.95
N ARG A 20 -4.82 15.03 -48.84
CA ARG A 20 -4.41 13.63 -48.64
C ARG A 20 -3.46 13.45 -47.45
N GLU A 21 -2.46 14.32 -47.31
CA GLU A 21 -1.52 14.30 -46.18
C GLU A 21 -2.22 14.60 -44.86
N ILE A 22 -3.21 15.53 -44.86
CA ILE A 22 -4.04 15.81 -43.69
C ILE A 22 -4.88 14.60 -43.33
N TRP A 23 -5.51 13.97 -44.33
CA TRP A 23 -6.31 12.76 -44.12
C TRP A 23 -5.49 11.58 -43.61
N GLU A 24 -4.36 11.27 -44.23
CA GLU A 24 -3.46 10.22 -43.83
C GLU A 24 -2.87 10.46 -42.43
N PHE A 25 -2.62 11.74 -42.08
CA PHE A 25 -2.21 12.12 -40.72
C PHE A 25 -3.35 11.90 -39.74
N TRP A 26 -4.58 12.32 -40.06
CA TRP A 26 -5.75 12.16 -39.22
C TRP A 26 -6.06 10.67 -39.02
N GLU A 27 -6.08 9.88 -40.08
CA GLU A 27 -6.35 8.45 -40.05
C GLU A 27 -5.30 7.69 -39.19
N ARG A 28 -4.03 8.02 -39.32
CA ARG A 28 -2.96 7.42 -38.50
C ARG A 28 -3.00 7.79 -37.03
N ASN A 29 -3.50 8.96 -36.69
CA ASN A 29 -3.37 9.49 -35.33
C ASN A 29 -4.70 9.58 -34.55
N HIS A 30 -5.86 9.40 -35.22
CA HIS A 30 -7.16 9.59 -34.61
C HIS A 30 -8.14 8.43 -34.80
N THR A 31 -7.75 7.37 -35.48
CA THR A 31 -8.61 6.22 -35.69
C THR A 31 -8.06 5.02 -34.94
N ALA A 32 -8.85 4.45 -34.07
CA ALA A 32 -8.53 3.17 -33.45
C ALA A 32 -8.55 2.07 -34.53
N LYS A 33 -7.48 1.30 -34.65
CA LYS A 33 -7.36 0.23 -35.66
C LYS A 33 -8.25 -0.97 -35.37
N ARG A 34 -8.68 -1.12 -34.11
CA ARG A 34 -9.56 -2.19 -33.65
C ARG A 34 -10.71 -1.58 -32.85
N VAL A 35 -11.93 -1.88 -33.23
CA VAL A 35 -13.13 -1.39 -32.54
C VAL A 35 -13.65 -2.48 -31.64
N LEU A 36 -13.60 -2.25 -30.33
CA LEU A 36 -14.10 -3.18 -29.31
C LEU A 36 -15.04 -2.45 -28.33
N LYS A 37 -16.01 -3.17 -27.81
CA LYS A 37 -16.76 -2.74 -26.64
C LYS A 37 -15.84 -2.77 -25.41
N LEU A 38 -16.12 -1.93 -24.41
CA LEU A 38 -15.29 -1.83 -23.21
C LEU A 38 -15.16 -3.18 -22.48
N TRP A 39 -16.24 -3.94 -22.38
CA TRP A 39 -16.18 -5.22 -21.68
C TRP A 39 -15.24 -6.23 -22.38
N ASP A 40 -15.24 -6.29 -23.74
CA ASP A 40 -14.31 -7.11 -24.51
C ASP A 40 -12.87 -6.68 -24.34
N ALA A 41 -12.62 -5.36 -24.41
CA ALA A 41 -11.30 -4.78 -24.22
C ALA A 41 -10.74 -5.03 -22.81
N CYS A 42 -11.59 -4.94 -21.79
CA CYS A 42 -11.21 -5.27 -20.42
C CYS A 42 -10.90 -6.77 -20.25
N ASP A 43 -11.65 -7.65 -20.88
CA ASP A 43 -11.41 -9.08 -20.82
C ASP A 43 -10.09 -9.46 -21.51
N GLU A 44 -9.79 -8.89 -22.68
CA GLU A 44 -8.48 -9.04 -23.34
C GLU A 44 -7.33 -8.57 -22.42
N TYR A 45 -7.46 -7.41 -21.80
CA TYR A 45 -6.47 -6.88 -20.87
C TYR A 45 -6.26 -7.80 -19.66
N LEU A 46 -7.34 -8.32 -19.08
CA LEU A 46 -7.25 -9.25 -17.94
C LEU A 46 -6.62 -10.58 -18.33
N ARG A 47 -6.89 -11.10 -19.54
CA ARG A 47 -6.23 -12.31 -20.05
C ARG A 47 -4.73 -12.08 -20.24
N ASP A 48 -4.32 -10.93 -20.81
CA ASP A 48 -2.91 -10.57 -20.94
C ASP A 48 -2.21 -10.45 -19.58
N MET A 49 -2.86 -9.79 -18.62
CA MET A 49 -2.36 -9.72 -17.24
C MET A 49 -2.20 -11.11 -16.61
N GLN A 50 -3.14 -12.03 -16.85
CA GLN A 50 -3.12 -13.37 -16.28
C GLN A 50 -2.02 -14.23 -16.90
N ALA A 51 -1.75 -14.06 -18.19
CA ALA A 51 -0.67 -14.74 -18.91
C ALA A 51 0.72 -14.26 -18.45
N ASN A 52 0.82 -13.06 -17.87
CA ASN A 52 2.07 -12.51 -17.40
C ASN A 52 2.45 -13.04 -16.01
N ALA A 53 3.41 -13.97 -15.95
CA ALA A 53 3.91 -14.59 -14.71
C ALA A 53 4.44 -13.60 -13.66
N LYS A 54 4.74 -12.33 -14.03
CA LYS A 54 5.20 -11.28 -13.11
C LYS A 54 4.06 -10.60 -12.36
N VAL A 55 2.81 -10.79 -12.78
CA VAL A 55 1.65 -10.18 -12.14
C VAL A 55 1.26 -10.97 -10.89
N ILE A 56 1.34 -10.31 -9.74
CA ILE A 56 0.93 -10.92 -8.47
C ILE A 56 -0.58 -11.11 -8.45
N HIS A 57 -1.05 -12.30 -8.07
CA HIS A 57 -2.47 -12.65 -8.03
C HIS A 57 -3.36 -11.63 -7.31
N SER A 58 -2.91 -11.08 -6.16
CA SER A 58 -3.68 -10.05 -5.44
C SER A 58 -3.82 -8.74 -6.23
N HIS A 59 -2.85 -8.39 -7.07
CA HIS A 59 -2.95 -7.23 -7.95
C HIS A 59 -3.94 -7.50 -9.09
N PHE A 60 -3.89 -8.68 -9.69
CA PHE A 60 -4.86 -9.10 -10.70
C PHE A 60 -6.30 -9.00 -10.18
N ILE A 61 -6.58 -9.58 -9.00
CA ILE A 61 -7.93 -9.51 -8.38
C ILE A 61 -8.34 -8.06 -8.10
N HIS A 62 -7.40 -7.21 -7.69
CA HIS A 62 -7.69 -5.79 -7.45
C HIS A 62 -8.08 -5.06 -8.73
N VAL A 63 -7.30 -5.24 -9.80
CA VAL A 63 -7.58 -4.64 -11.12
C VAL A 63 -8.91 -5.15 -11.66
N ARG A 64 -9.13 -6.46 -11.63
CA ARG A 64 -10.37 -7.08 -12.08
C ARG A 64 -11.60 -6.46 -11.41
N ARG A 65 -11.60 -6.29 -10.09
CA ARG A 65 -12.72 -5.68 -9.35
C ARG A 65 -13.00 -4.23 -9.77
N ILE A 66 -11.94 -3.46 -10.06
CA ILE A 66 -12.10 -2.08 -10.54
C ILE A 66 -12.74 -2.07 -11.92
N LEU A 67 -12.28 -2.95 -12.81
CA LEU A 67 -12.81 -3.05 -14.17
C LEU A 67 -14.24 -3.60 -14.20
N GLU A 68 -14.62 -4.53 -13.31
CA GLU A 68 -16.00 -4.99 -13.15
C GLU A 68 -16.94 -3.81 -12.86
N VAL A 69 -16.59 -2.92 -11.91
CA VAL A 69 -17.38 -1.71 -11.60
C VAL A 69 -17.44 -0.74 -12.78
N LEU A 70 -16.36 -0.62 -13.56
CA LEU A 70 -16.34 0.23 -14.75
C LEU A 70 -17.25 -0.34 -15.86
N VAL A 71 -17.18 -1.63 -16.09
CA VAL A 71 -17.97 -2.35 -17.10
C VAL A 71 -19.48 -2.28 -16.80
N GLU A 72 -19.88 -2.28 -15.53
CA GLU A 72 -21.29 -2.06 -15.15
C GLU A 72 -21.83 -0.71 -15.68
N SER A 73 -20.97 0.31 -15.83
CA SER A 73 -21.37 1.65 -16.26
C SER A 73 -21.21 1.88 -17.78
N PHE A 74 -20.20 1.29 -18.40
CA PHE A 74 -19.78 1.61 -19.78
C PHE A 74 -19.60 0.37 -20.68
N GLY A 75 -19.86 -0.84 -20.19
CA GLY A 75 -19.47 -2.09 -20.84
C GLY A 75 -19.93 -2.24 -22.29
N GLU A 76 -21.12 -1.78 -22.61
CA GLU A 76 -21.70 -1.88 -23.95
C GLU A 76 -21.20 -0.82 -24.94
N ARG A 77 -20.48 0.19 -24.47
CA ARG A 77 -19.94 1.26 -25.31
C ARG A 77 -18.63 0.84 -25.99
N GLN A 78 -18.37 1.38 -27.14
CA GLN A 78 -17.05 1.29 -27.77
C GLN A 78 -16.03 2.03 -26.90
N VAL A 79 -14.87 1.41 -26.70
CA VAL A 79 -13.85 1.94 -25.78
C VAL A 79 -13.27 3.28 -26.27
N GLU A 80 -13.22 3.49 -27.60
CA GLU A 80 -12.75 4.75 -28.23
C GLU A 80 -13.71 5.92 -27.97
N ASP A 81 -15.02 5.66 -27.82
CA ASP A 81 -16.04 6.68 -27.63
C ASP A 81 -16.17 7.14 -26.16
N ILE A 82 -15.43 6.52 -25.24
CA ILE A 82 -15.45 6.89 -23.84
C ILE A 82 -14.53 8.09 -23.63
N THR A 83 -15.12 9.21 -23.26
CA THR A 83 -14.42 10.48 -23.12
C THR A 83 -13.75 10.63 -21.74
N ARG A 84 -12.78 11.56 -21.66
CA ARG A 84 -12.18 11.97 -20.38
C ARG A 84 -13.23 12.42 -19.38
N ASP A 85 -14.16 13.28 -19.81
CA ASP A 85 -15.12 13.95 -18.92
C ASP A 85 -16.12 12.95 -18.32
N GLU A 86 -16.50 11.93 -19.09
CA GLU A 86 -17.34 10.83 -18.59
C GLU A 86 -16.62 9.99 -17.54
N LEU A 87 -15.36 9.62 -17.77
CA LEU A 87 -14.55 8.89 -16.79
C LEU A 87 -14.29 9.71 -15.53
N GLU A 88 -14.05 11.01 -15.68
CA GLU A 88 -13.84 11.91 -14.55
C GLU A 88 -15.12 12.06 -13.71
N SER A 89 -16.27 12.27 -14.38
CA SER A 89 -17.58 12.32 -13.71
C SER A 89 -17.90 11.01 -13.00
N TRP A 90 -17.65 9.88 -13.65
CA TRP A 90 -17.85 8.57 -13.04
C TRP A 90 -16.97 8.39 -11.80
N LEU A 91 -15.67 8.72 -11.85
CA LEU A 91 -14.77 8.65 -10.69
C LEU A 91 -15.23 9.53 -9.53
N LYS A 92 -15.73 10.75 -9.79
CA LYS A 92 -16.25 11.68 -8.78
C LYS A 92 -17.50 11.15 -8.09
N ASN A 93 -18.32 10.37 -8.80
CA ASN A 93 -19.57 9.83 -8.28
C ASN A 93 -19.40 8.46 -7.56
N LEU A 94 -18.20 7.89 -7.53
CA LEU A 94 -17.96 6.65 -6.81
C LEU A 94 -18.12 6.86 -5.28
N PRO A 95 -18.86 5.97 -4.58
CA PRO A 95 -19.10 6.09 -3.14
C PRO A 95 -17.91 5.62 -2.31
N TYR A 96 -16.70 6.04 -2.69
CA TYR A 96 -15.45 5.59 -2.07
C TYR A 96 -14.66 6.76 -1.49
N ALA A 97 -13.80 6.44 -0.52
CA ALA A 97 -12.84 7.39 0.03
C ALA A 97 -11.85 7.91 -1.06
N PRO A 98 -11.36 9.16 -0.97
CA PRO A 98 -10.48 9.78 -1.98
C PRO A 98 -9.26 8.93 -2.36
N ILE A 99 -8.66 8.23 -1.39
CA ILE A 99 -7.53 7.31 -1.66
C ILE A 99 -7.94 6.12 -2.53
N THR A 100 -9.17 5.63 -2.39
CA THR A 100 -9.70 4.54 -3.23
C THR A 100 -9.97 5.05 -4.63
N VAL A 101 -10.57 6.23 -4.79
CA VAL A 101 -10.79 6.89 -6.09
C VAL A 101 -9.45 7.12 -6.81
N LYS A 102 -8.41 7.54 -6.10
CA LYS A 102 -7.05 7.63 -6.66
C LYS A 102 -6.53 6.30 -7.20
N ASN A 103 -6.79 5.20 -6.49
CA ASN A 103 -6.41 3.86 -6.95
C ASN A 103 -7.19 3.45 -8.20
N TYR A 104 -8.49 3.76 -8.27
CA TYR A 104 -9.31 3.57 -9.47
C TYR A 104 -8.74 4.34 -10.66
N ARG A 105 -8.49 5.65 -10.50
CA ARG A 105 -7.85 6.47 -11.56
C ARG A 105 -6.53 5.87 -12.02
N SER A 106 -5.68 5.43 -11.09
CA SER A 106 -4.38 4.83 -11.44
C SER A 106 -4.54 3.52 -12.23
N CYS A 107 -5.56 2.73 -11.90
CA CYS A 107 -5.92 1.53 -12.64
C CYS A 107 -6.39 1.89 -14.05
N LEU A 108 -7.31 2.87 -14.20
CA LEU A 108 -7.77 3.34 -15.51
C LEU A 108 -6.62 3.83 -16.38
N CYS A 109 -5.68 4.61 -15.83
CA CYS A 109 -4.50 5.07 -16.57
C CYS A 109 -3.64 3.90 -17.10
N ALA A 110 -3.50 2.83 -16.32
CA ALA A 110 -2.77 1.64 -16.74
C ALA A 110 -3.54 0.85 -17.81
N THR A 111 -4.85 0.71 -17.64
CA THR A 111 -5.75 0.03 -18.58
C THR A 111 -5.79 0.75 -19.94
N TRP A 112 -6.03 2.08 -19.93
CA TRP A 112 -6.03 2.88 -21.17
C TRP A 112 -4.65 2.94 -21.84
N ARG A 113 -3.55 2.88 -21.09
CA ARG A 113 -2.22 2.73 -21.67
C ARG A 113 -2.08 1.41 -22.42
N TRP A 114 -2.65 0.33 -21.89
CA TRP A 114 -2.65 -0.95 -22.57
C TRP A 114 -3.55 -0.91 -23.82
N PHE A 115 -4.73 -0.30 -23.72
CA PHE A 115 -5.62 -0.08 -24.87
C PHE A 115 -4.95 0.71 -25.98
N GLU A 116 -4.28 1.82 -25.66
CA GLU A 116 -3.50 2.63 -26.60
C GLU A 116 -2.38 1.80 -27.27
N LYS A 117 -1.62 1.04 -26.48
CA LYS A 117 -0.58 0.16 -27.00
C LYS A 117 -1.10 -0.92 -27.95
N HIS A 118 -2.32 -1.40 -27.74
CA HIS A 118 -2.97 -2.43 -28.56
C HIS A 118 -3.90 -1.85 -29.61
N GLU A 119 -3.80 -0.54 -29.87
CA GLU A 119 -4.51 0.19 -30.91
C GLU A 119 -6.05 0.11 -30.79
N LEU A 120 -6.57 -0.06 -29.56
CA LEU A 120 -8.00 -0.04 -29.26
C LEU A 120 -8.52 1.37 -29.03
N VAL A 121 -7.65 2.31 -28.69
CA VAL A 121 -7.92 3.74 -28.54
C VAL A 121 -6.79 4.54 -29.18
N SER A 122 -7.14 5.71 -29.73
CA SER A 122 -6.16 6.63 -30.33
C SER A 122 -5.27 7.33 -29.28
N LYS A 123 -5.79 7.52 -28.05
CA LYS A 123 -5.08 8.18 -26.95
C LYS A 123 -5.54 7.70 -25.58
N ASN A 124 -4.66 7.82 -24.61
CA ASN A 124 -4.96 7.52 -23.21
C ASN A 124 -5.70 8.70 -22.55
N VAL A 125 -7.02 8.73 -22.64
CA VAL A 125 -7.87 9.78 -22.03
C VAL A 125 -7.85 9.75 -20.50
N ALA A 126 -7.65 8.57 -19.89
CA ALA A 126 -7.60 8.43 -18.44
C ALA A 126 -6.39 9.14 -17.81
N LYS A 127 -5.30 9.32 -18.55
CA LYS A 127 -4.11 10.06 -18.11
C LYS A 127 -4.41 11.56 -17.89
N LEU A 128 -5.38 12.09 -18.61
CA LEU A 128 -5.75 13.51 -18.58
C LEU A 128 -6.65 13.87 -17.38
N ILE A 129 -7.16 12.86 -16.65
CA ILE A 129 -8.00 13.08 -15.47
C ILE A 129 -7.13 13.57 -14.31
N ASP A 130 -7.58 14.58 -13.61
CA ASP A 130 -6.88 15.11 -12.46
C ASP A 130 -6.80 14.10 -11.30
N CYS A 131 -5.67 14.11 -10.62
CA CYS A 131 -5.49 13.25 -9.46
C CYS A 131 -6.17 13.87 -8.23
N PRO A 132 -7.06 13.14 -7.53
CA PRO A 132 -7.63 13.65 -6.29
C PRO A 132 -6.54 14.08 -5.31
N ASN A 133 -6.69 15.28 -4.76
CA ASN A 133 -5.82 15.72 -3.66
C ASN A 133 -6.20 14.93 -2.40
N ILE A 134 -5.19 14.30 -1.78
CA ILE A 134 -5.40 13.50 -0.58
C ILE A 134 -4.62 14.15 0.54
N GLU A 135 -5.37 14.71 1.47
CA GLU A 135 -4.78 15.10 2.75
C GLU A 135 -4.36 13.84 3.50
N MET A 136 -3.08 13.71 3.74
CA MET A 136 -2.54 12.62 4.54
C MET A 136 -2.80 12.94 6.00
N GLY A 137 -3.70 12.20 6.63
CA GLY A 137 -3.92 12.29 8.07
C GLY A 137 -2.68 11.88 8.87
N GLU A 138 -2.66 12.25 10.14
CA GLU A 138 -1.59 11.88 11.07
C GLU A 138 -1.36 10.37 11.10
N ILE A 139 -0.10 9.98 11.09
CA ILE A 139 0.29 8.59 11.24
C ILE A 139 0.10 8.17 12.70
N GLY A 140 -0.79 7.23 12.92
CA GLY A 140 -0.99 6.67 14.26
C GLY A 140 0.09 5.67 14.62
N ILE A 141 0.68 5.86 15.81
CA ILE A 141 1.62 4.94 16.45
C ILE A 141 1.00 4.37 17.73
N LEU A 142 1.55 3.29 18.24
CA LEU A 142 1.29 2.83 19.59
C LEU A 142 2.13 3.66 20.58
N THR A 143 1.57 4.02 21.73
CA THR A 143 2.37 4.60 22.80
C THR A 143 3.28 3.55 23.44
N VAL A 144 4.21 3.98 24.28
CA VAL A 144 5.08 3.08 25.04
C VAL A 144 4.25 2.14 25.90
N GLU A 145 3.27 2.68 26.61
CA GLU A 145 2.36 1.96 27.51
C GLU A 145 1.48 0.96 26.74
N GLU A 146 0.97 1.35 25.57
CA GLU A 146 0.20 0.46 24.69
C GLU A 146 1.04 -0.70 24.17
N THR A 147 2.29 -0.41 23.79
CA THR A 147 3.24 -1.42 23.30
C THR A 147 3.59 -2.40 24.40
N GLU A 148 3.91 -1.91 25.59
CA GLU A 148 4.21 -2.76 26.74
C GLU A 148 2.98 -3.60 27.13
N ARG A 149 1.83 -3.00 27.27
CA ARG A 149 0.56 -3.72 27.58
C ARG A 149 0.28 -4.81 26.56
N LEU A 150 0.52 -4.55 25.27
CA LEU A 150 0.33 -5.53 24.19
C LEU A 150 1.22 -6.75 24.39
N LEU A 151 2.49 -6.54 24.64
CA LEU A 151 3.46 -7.62 24.83
C LEU A 151 3.20 -8.37 26.14
N ARG A 152 2.99 -7.66 27.27
CA ARG A 152 2.70 -8.27 28.57
C ARG A 152 1.43 -9.13 28.58
N ALA A 153 0.36 -8.67 27.94
CA ALA A 153 -0.91 -9.40 27.86
C ALA A 153 -0.78 -10.73 27.10
N ASN A 154 0.28 -10.90 26.30
CA ASN A 154 0.48 -12.06 25.45
C ASN A 154 1.71 -12.91 25.81
N GLU A 155 2.65 -12.38 26.57
CA GLU A 155 3.96 -12.96 26.85
C GLU A 155 3.89 -14.42 27.32
N LYS A 156 3.02 -14.72 28.30
CA LYS A 156 2.85 -16.07 28.84
C LYS A 156 1.82 -16.91 28.08
N ILE A 157 0.87 -16.28 27.43
CA ILE A 157 -0.26 -16.98 26.79
C ILE A 157 0.04 -17.35 25.35
N ASP A 158 0.81 -16.50 24.64
CA ASP A 158 1.10 -16.67 23.22
C ASP A 158 2.50 -16.11 22.87
N PRO A 159 3.59 -16.76 23.38
CA PRO A 159 4.95 -16.30 23.12
C PRO A 159 5.31 -16.30 21.63
N GLU A 160 4.69 -17.17 20.81
CA GLU A 160 4.87 -17.17 19.36
C GLU A 160 4.44 -15.84 18.74
N VAL A 161 3.29 -15.32 19.15
CA VAL A 161 2.80 -14.05 18.60
C VAL A 161 3.60 -12.85 19.09
N CYS A 162 4.15 -12.91 20.32
CA CYS A 162 5.01 -11.86 20.86
C CYS A 162 6.27 -11.67 20.04
N GLY A 163 6.99 -12.74 19.68
CA GLY A 163 8.16 -12.63 18.82
C GLY A 163 7.85 -12.08 17.43
N LEU A 164 6.75 -12.52 16.83
CA LEU A 164 6.33 -11.97 15.55
C LEU A 164 5.90 -10.50 15.65
N MET A 165 5.25 -10.08 16.76
CA MET A 165 4.95 -8.66 17.01
C MET A 165 6.22 -7.85 17.22
N ALA A 166 7.22 -8.39 17.91
CA ALA A 166 8.51 -7.75 18.14
C ALA A 166 9.24 -7.43 16.83
N LEU A 167 9.17 -8.30 15.80
CA LEU A 167 9.67 -7.99 14.45
C LEU A 167 9.03 -6.73 13.82
N GLY A 168 7.75 -6.52 14.09
CA GLY A 168 7.07 -5.31 13.63
C GLY A 168 7.39 -4.07 14.46
N LEU A 169 7.44 -4.24 15.78
CA LEU A 169 7.62 -3.17 16.77
C LEU A 169 9.08 -2.71 16.88
N PHE A 170 10.05 -3.64 16.81
CA PHE A 170 11.46 -3.34 17.08
C PHE A 170 12.39 -3.53 15.88
N ALA A 171 11.91 -4.07 14.75
CA ALA A 171 12.62 -4.12 13.48
C ALA A 171 11.85 -3.44 12.32
N GLY A 172 10.68 -2.89 12.59
CA GLY A 172 9.89 -2.18 11.59
C GLY A 172 9.45 -3.04 10.39
N MET A 173 9.42 -4.36 10.51
CA MET A 173 9.06 -5.25 9.40
C MET A 173 7.62 -5.04 8.95
N ARG A 174 7.38 -5.17 7.63
CA ARG A 174 6.02 -5.12 7.08
C ARG A 174 5.21 -6.34 7.52
N THR A 175 3.92 -6.15 7.78
CA THR A 175 3.01 -7.24 8.23
C THR A 175 3.08 -8.49 7.34
N SER A 176 3.17 -8.33 6.03
CA SER A 176 3.30 -9.45 5.10
C SER A 176 4.69 -10.12 5.14
N ALA A 177 5.74 -9.39 5.48
CA ALA A 177 7.08 -9.95 5.66
C ALA A 177 7.16 -10.75 6.96
N ILE A 178 6.61 -10.23 8.06
CA ILE A 178 6.54 -10.94 9.34
C ILE A 178 5.88 -12.32 9.18
N ALA A 179 4.77 -12.39 8.44
CA ALA A 179 4.08 -13.67 8.23
C ALA A 179 4.93 -14.72 7.50
N ARG A 180 5.86 -14.28 6.67
CA ARG A 180 6.64 -15.15 5.78
C ARG A 180 8.08 -15.40 6.23
N VAL A 181 8.54 -14.68 7.25
CA VAL A 181 9.90 -14.86 7.76
C VAL A 181 10.07 -16.28 8.29
N ALA A 182 11.13 -16.95 7.87
CA ALA A 182 11.50 -18.28 8.34
C ALA A 182 12.55 -18.17 9.46
N TYR A 183 12.66 -19.19 10.30
CA TYR A 183 13.58 -19.17 11.44
C TYR A 183 15.05 -19.08 11.00
N ASP A 184 15.42 -19.76 9.92
CA ASP A 184 16.77 -19.78 9.34
C ASP A 184 17.16 -18.45 8.67
N GLU A 185 16.20 -17.56 8.45
CA GLU A 185 16.45 -16.20 7.99
C GLU A 185 16.86 -15.24 9.12
N ILE A 186 16.79 -15.69 10.37
CA ILE A 186 17.15 -14.91 11.56
C ILE A 186 18.49 -15.41 12.10
N THR A 187 19.54 -14.60 11.96
CA THR A 187 20.81 -14.84 12.64
C THR A 187 20.81 -14.02 13.92
N MET A 188 20.61 -14.73 15.04
CA MET A 188 20.44 -14.10 16.37
C MET A 188 21.58 -13.12 16.66
N ARG A 189 21.20 -11.89 17.11
CA ARG A 189 22.10 -10.78 17.44
C ARG A 189 22.97 -10.25 16.29
N GLN A 190 22.75 -10.72 15.07
CA GLN A 190 23.45 -10.23 13.88
C GLN A 190 22.49 -9.54 12.91
N GLY A 191 21.46 -10.23 12.44
CA GLY A 191 20.52 -9.64 11.50
C GLY A 191 19.43 -10.58 11.00
N ILE A 192 18.57 -10.02 10.15
CA ILE A 192 17.45 -10.72 9.54
C ILE A 192 17.58 -10.65 8.03
N LEU A 193 17.67 -11.80 7.39
CA LEU A 193 17.71 -11.93 5.95
C LEU A 193 16.30 -12.11 5.38
N THR A 194 15.94 -11.32 4.38
CA THR A 194 14.76 -11.58 3.55
C THR A 194 15.23 -11.92 2.14
N PRO A 195 15.07 -13.18 1.70
CA PRO A 195 15.46 -13.62 0.36
C PRO A 195 14.73 -12.83 -0.74
N ALA A 196 15.34 -12.75 -1.94
CA ALA A 196 14.85 -11.95 -3.04
C ALA A 196 13.42 -12.34 -3.47
N GLU A 197 13.13 -13.64 -3.53
CA GLU A 197 11.84 -14.21 -3.91
C GLU A 197 10.70 -13.84 -2.95
N LYS A 198 11.01 -13.49 -1.71
CA LYS A 198 10.04 -13.03 -0.70
C LYS A 198 9.79 -11.52 -0.74
N THR A 199 10.51 -10.77 -1.57
CA THR A 199 10.38 -9.31 -1.68
C THR A 199 9.62 -8.89 -2.93
N LYS A 200 8.87 -7.78 -2.86
CA LYS A 200 8.12 -7.25 -4.02
C LYS A 200 8.99 -6.88 -5.22
N LYS A 201 10.26 -6.55 -4.99
CA LYS A 201 11.19 -6.07 -6.03
C LYS A 201 12.22 -7.13 -6.41
N ASN A 202 12.04 -8.37 -5.98
CA ASN A 202 12.98 -9.47 -6.19
C ASN A 202 14.44 -9.07 -5.82
N ARG A 203 14.61 -8.42 -4.66
CA ARG A 203 15.90 -7.97 -4.13
C ARG A 203 16.09 -8.55 -2.74
N ARG A 204 17.24 -9.19 -2.53
CA ARG A 204 17.66 -9.61 -1.20
C ARG A 204 17.71 -8.41 -0.26
N ASN A 205 17.20 -8.56 0.96
CA ASN A 205 17.25 -7.55 2.00
C ASN A 205 17.85 -8.15 3.27
N TYR A 206 18.87 -7.52 3.81
CA TYR A 206 19.46 -7.85 5.09
C TYR A 206 19.31 -6.66 6.02
N ILE A 207 18.80 -6.91 7.22
CA ILE A 207 18.55 -5.91 8.25
C ILE A 207 19.46 -6.22 9.42
N GLU A 208 20.31 -5.27 9.77
CA GLU A 208 21.26 -5.34 10.88
C GLU A 208 21.11 -4.14 11.82
N ASN A 209 21.94 -4.02 12.84
CA ASN A 209 21.90 -2.96 13.85
C ASN A 209 20.56 -2.85 14.58
N LEU A 210 19.93 -4.00 14.82
CA LEU A 210 18.63 -4.07 15.46
C LEU A 210 18.76 -3.94 16.99
N PRO A 211 17.74 -3.36 17.67
CA PRO A 211 17.76 -3.14 19.11
C PRO A 211 17.84 -4.44 19.93
N ASP A 212 18.56 -4.42 21.06
CA ASP A 212 18.76 -5.57 21.93
C ASP A 212 17.45 -6.19 22.46
N ASN A 213 16.44 -5.37 22.72
CA ASN A 213 15.15 -5.87 23.19
C ASN A 213 14.45 -6.74 22.14
N LEU A 214 14.66 -6.49 20.83
CA LEU A 214 14.18 -7.41 19.79
C LEU A 214 14.72 -8.82 20.00
N TRP A 215 16.03 -8.93 20.19
CA TRP A 215 16.70 -10.22 20.35
C TRP A 215 16.22 -10.96 21.59
N ALA A 216 16.01 -10.23 22.70
CA ALA A 216 15.45 -10.80 23.91
C ALA A 216 14.03 -11.39 23.69
N TRP A 217 13.17 -10.73 22.92
CA TRP A 217 11.86 -11.27 22.56
C TRP A 217 11.97 -12.47 21.61
N LEU A 218 12.91 -12.47 20.68
CA LEU A 218 13.10 -13.57 19.72
C LEU A 218 13.70 -14.80 20.37
N GLU A 219 14.58 -14.66 21.37
CA GLU A 219 15.15 -15.76 22.15
C GLU A 219 14.08 -16.59 22.88
N LEU A 220 13.01 -15.93 23.34
CA LEU A 220 11.87 -16.60 23.98
C LEU A 220 10.83 -17.13 22.97
N THR A 221 11.02 -16.87 21.69
CA THR A 221 10.04 -17.24 20.68
C THR A 221 10.29 -18.64 20.14
N PRO A 222 9.32 -19.56 20.26
CA PRO A 222 9.47 -20.90 19.69
C PRO A 222 9.70 -20.89 18.18
N LYS A 223 10.52 -21.79 17.66
CA LYS A 223 10.79 -21.92 16.21
C LYS A 223 9.51 -22.11 15.38
N THR A 224 8.49 -22.72 15.96
CA THR A 224 7.17 -22.95 15.35
C THR A 224 6.39 -21.66 15.06
N ALA A 225 6.83 -20.53 15.62
CA ALA A 225 6.25 -19.21 15.34
C ALA A 225 6.53 -18.72 13.91
N PHE A 226 7.56 -19.22 13.26
CA PHE A 226 8.04 -18.73 11.98
C PHE A 226 7.45 -19.50 10.80
N GLY A 227 7.38 -18.85 9.63
CA GLY A 227 6.84 -19.45 8.41
C GLY A 227 5.32 -19.61 8.40
N TRP A 228 4.58 -18.80 9.12
CA TRP A 228 3.13 -18.84 9.08
C TRP A 228 2.58 -18.28 7.76
N CYS A 229 1.36 -18.68 7.39
CA CYS A 229 0.62 -17.99 6.34
C CYS A 229 0.04 -16.65 6.85
N GLU A 230 -0.18 -15.70 5.93
CA GLU A 230 -0.69 -14.35 6.27
C GLU A 230 -2.03 -14.41 7.03
N ARG A 231 -2.89 -15.40 6.73
CA ARG A 231 -4.19 -15.58 7.40
C ARG A 231 -4.03 -15.97 8.88
N LYS A 232 -3.11 -16.91 9.18
CA LYS A 232 -2.79 -17.33 10.56
C LYS A 232 -2.22 -16.16 11.36
N TRP A 233 -1.23 -15.46 10.80
CA TRP A 233 -0.64 -14.27 11.41
C TRP A 233 -1.69 -13.19 11.71
N LYS A 234 -2.52 -12.84 10.71
CA LYS A 234 -3.57 -11.83 10.89
C LYS A 234 -4.52 -12.19 12.04
N LYS A 235 -5.02 -13.44 12.07
CA LYS A 235 -5.94 -13.92 13.11
C LYS A 235 -5.31 -13.88 14.51
N ARG A 236 -4.07 -14.39 14.63
CA ARG A 236 -3.36 -14.43 15.93
C ARG A 236 -3.04 -13.02 16.43
N LYS A 237 -2.57 -12.14 15.57
CA LYS A 237 -2.34 -10.72 15.88
C LYS A 237 -3.63 -10.01 16.35
N GLU A 238 -4.75 -10.21 15.69
CA GLU A 238 -6.03 -9.61 16.10
C GLU A 238 -6.47 -10.11 17.49
N THR A 239 -6.26 -11.39 17.78
CA THR A 239 -6.53 -11.97 19.10
C THR A 239 -5.63 -11.34 20.17
N ALA A 240 -4.33 -11.18 19.88
CA ALA A 240 -3.39 -10.53 20.78
C ALA A 240 -3.76 -9.08 21.09
N LEU A 241 -4.16 -8.32 20.06
CA LEU A 241 -4.63 -6.93 20.21
C LEU A 241 -5.91 -6.82 21.07
N ARG A 242 -6.86 -7.76 20.89
CA ARG A 242 -8.08 -7.80 21.73
C ARG A 242 -7.73 -8.11 23.17
N ARG A 243 -6.83 -9.06 23.41
CA ARG A 243 -6.39 -9.43 24.77
C ARG A 243 -5.73 -8.26 25.50
N ALA A 244 -5.04 -7.41 24.77
CA ALA A 244 -4.47 -6.16 25.30
C ALA A 244 -5.44 -4.97 25.37
N GLY A 245 -6.70 -5.15 24.98
CA GLY A 245 -7.68 -4.05 24.94
C GLY A 245 -7.41 -3.00 23.85
N LEU A 246 -6.60 -3.34 22.84
CA LEU A 246 -6.20 -2.43 21.74
C LEU A 246 -7.00 -2.62 20.47
N LEU A 247 -7.88 -3.60 20.39
CA LEU A 247 -8.76 -3.82 19.26
C LEU A 247 -10.21 -3.84 19.72
N VAL A 248 -10.96 -2.87 19.27
CA VAL A 248 -12.40 -2.74 19.54
C VAL A 248 -13.18 -3.54 18.50
N ASN A 249 -14.18 -4.31 18.93
CA ASN A 249 -15.07 -5.04 18.02
C ASN A 249 -15.91 -4.08 17.18
N GLY A 250 -16.32 -4.51 15.96
CA GLY A 250 -17.22 -3.72 15.12
C GLY A 250 -18.55 -3.34 15.81
N ALA A 251 -19.03 -4.15 16.77
CA ALA A 251 -20.16 -3.82 17.61
C ALA A 251 -19.86 -2.68 18.59
N GLN A 252 -18.66 -2.66 19.20
CA GLN A 252 -18.22 -1.59 20.08
C GLN A 252 -17.96 -0.27 19.35
N LEU A 253 -17.61 -0.32 18.05
CA LEU A 253 -17.49 0.87 17.20
C LEU A 253 -18.85 1.54 16.93
N LYS A 254 -19.96 0.81 17.16
CA LYS A 254 -21.33 1.30 17.01
C LYS A 254 -21.93 1.78 18.34
N MET A 255 -21.22 1.63 19.46
CA MET A 255 -21.65 2.11 20.77
C MET A 255 -20.90 3.39 21.13
N PRO A 256 -21.58 4.41 21.65
CA PRO A 256 -20.92 5.58 22.18
C PRO A 256 -20.13 5.21 23.46
N ASP A 257 -19.04 5.93 23.72
CA ASP A 257 -18.34 5.88 25.01
C ASP A 257 -19.15 6.54 26.11
N GLU A 258 -18.63 6.56 27.35
CA GLU A 258 -19.28 7.19 28.51
C GLU A 258 -19.58 8.68 28.30
N SER A 259 -18.93 9.34 27.34
CA SER A 259 -19.17 10.74 26.94
C SER A 259 -20.19 10.88 25.78
N GLY A 260 -20.78 9.78 25.33
CA GLY A 260 -21.73 9.77 24.22
C GLY A 260 -21.08 9.87 22.83
N LYS A 261 -19.75 9.76 22.74
CA LYS A 261 -19.02 9.82 21.46
C LYS A 261 -18.73 8.41 20.92
N PHE A 262 -18.99 8.22 19.63
CA PHE A 262 -18.62 6.98 18.93
C PHE A 262 -17.09 6.93 18.71
N PRO A 263 -16.45 5.77 18.92
CA PRO A 263 -15.02 5.62 18.63
C PRO A 263 -14.73 5.95 17.17
N LYS A 264 -13.90 6.95 16.92
CA LYS A 264 -13.62 7.44 15.56
C LYS A 264 -12.66 6.55 14.76
N LYS A 265 -11.94 5.59 15.37
CA LYS A 265 -10.91 4.79 14.70
C LYS A 265 -10.82 3.37 15.26
N LYS A 266 -10.55 2.43 14.36
CA LYS A 266 -10.05 1.09 14.69
C LYS A 266 -8.66 1.25 15.34
N ILE A 267 -8.48 0.85 16.58
CA ILE A 267 -7.19 0.84 17.25
C ILE A 267 -6.62 -0.59 17.16
N PRO A 268 -5.35 -0.79 16.79
CA PRO A 268 -4.38 0.21 16.36
C PRO A 268 -4.56 0.62 14.87
N PRO A 269 -3.99 1.77 14.46
CA PRO A 269 -3.97 2.18 13.05
C PRO A 269 -3.34 1.13 12.13
N LYS A 270 -3.65 1.18 10.85
CA LYS A 270 -3.02 0.29 9.86
C LYS A 270 -1.49 0.48 9.89
N ASN A 271 -0.74 -0.62 9.95
CA ASN A 271 0.73 -0.65 10.06
C ASN A 271 1.30 0.01 11.34
N ALA A 272 0.52 0.18 12.40
CA ALA A 272 0.95 0.85 13.63
C ALA A 272 2.30 0.33 14.18
N PHE A 273 2.56 -0.99 14.17
CA PHE A 273 3.83 -1.54 14.63
C PHE A 273 5.03 -0.94 13.89
N ARG A 274 4.97 -0.95 12.56
CA ARG A 274 6.02 -0.40 11.71
C ARG A 274 6.12 1.13 11.84
N HIS A 275 5.00 1.80 12.01
CA HIS A 275 4.97 3.25 12.24
C HIS A 275 5.55 3.61 13.61
N SER A 276 5.25 2.82 14.65
CA SER A 276 5.84 2.98 15.98
C SER A 276 7.36 2.82 15.93
N PHE A 277 7.85 1.72 15.32
CA PHE A 277 9.29 1.55 15.12
C PHE A 277 9.93 2.78 14.47
N ALA A 278 9.41 3.21 13.33
CA ALA A 278 9.98 4.34 12.59
C ALA A 278 10.04 5.62 13.43
N SER A 279 8.95 5.95 14.13
CA SER A 279 8.86 7.17 14.95
C SER A 279 9.82 7.13 16.13
N TYR A 280 9.85 6.02 16.86
CA TYR A 280 10.73 5.85 18.03
C TYR A 280 12.19 5.71 17.62
N HIS A 281 12.51 4.99 16.54
CA HIS A 281 13.89 4.80 16.09
C HIS A 281 14.51 6.14 15.60
N VAL A 282 13.75 6.92 14.83
CA VAL A 282 14.16 8.27 14.42
C VAL A 282 14.39 9.17 15.64
N ALA A 283 13.52 9.12 16.65
CA ALA A 283 13.66 9.91 17.88
C ALA A 283 14.86 9.46 18.73
N TRP A 284 15.14 8.15 18.77
CA TRP A 284 16.22 7.55 19.54
C TRP A 284 17.60 7.81 18.94
N LYS A 285 17.77 7.44 17.66
CA LYS A 285 19.07 7.48 16.97
C LYS A 285 19.35 8.83 16.30
N ARG A 286 18.30 9.61 15.96
CA ARG A 286 18.37 10.82 15.12
C ARG A 286 19.01 10.58 13.75
N ASP A 287 19.07 9.31 13.32
CA ASP A 287 19.61 8.86 12.05
C ASP A 287 18.48 8.36 11.14
N PHE A 288 18.14 9.18 10.14
CA PHE A 288 17.13 8.86 9.16
C PHE A 288 17.62 7.82 8.14
N GLN A 289 18.94 7.79 7.87
CA GLN A 289 19.51 6.86 6.89
C GLN A 289 19.51 5.45 7.45
N ASP A 290 19.98 5.25 8.67
CA ASP A 290 19.95 3.97 9.36
C ASP A 290 18.50 3.45 9.49
N THR A 291 17.57 4.31 9.92
CA THR A 291 16.14 3.96 9.97
C THR A 291 15.59 3.55 8.60
N ALA A 292 15.98 4.26 7.52
CA ALA A 292 15.54 3.94 6.17
C ALA A 292 16.09 2.59 5.69
N LEU A 293 17.34 2.28 6.00
CA LEU A 293 17.98 0.99 5.69
C LEU A 293 17.26 -0.15 6.39
N ILE A 294 17.07 -0.07 7.70
CA ILE A 294 16.35 -1.09 8.50
C ILE A 294 14.94 -1.30 7.93
N MET A 295 14.24 -0.23 7.62
CA MET A 295 12.90 -0.29 7.05
C MET A 295 12.85 -0.65 5.56
N SER A 296 13.99 -0.81 4.88
CA SER A 296 14.07 -1.04 3.42
C SER A 296 13.33 0.04 2.62
N HIS A 297 13.53 1.30 2.99
CA HIS A 297 13.09 2.47 2.22
C HIS A 297 14.17 2.86 1.20
N GLN A 298 13.77 3.38 0.04
CA GLN A 298 14.71 3.82 -1.00
C GLN A 298 15.30 5.22 -0.74
N GLY A 299 14.76 5.95 0.25
CA GLY A 299 15.20 7.30 0.62
C GLY A 299 14.62 7.70 1.97
N THR A 300 15.11 8.80 2.48
CA THR A 300 14.76 9.36 3.79
C THR A 300 13.52 10.27 3.76
N ASP A 301 13.10 10.74 2.58
CA ASP A 301 12.01 11.72 2.42
C ASP A 301 10.70 11.29 3.11
N ILE A 302 10.36 9.99 2.99
CA ILE A 302 9.18 9.43 3.64
C ILE A 302 9.31 9.50 5.16
N LEU A 303 10.51 9.23 5.70
CA LEU A 303 10.76 9.30 7.13
C LEU A 303 10.69 10.73 7.63
N PHE A 304 11.31 11.65 6.91
CA PHE A 304 11.33 13.08 7.26
C PHE A 304 9.91 13.65 7.27
N LYS A 305 9.13 13.35 6.24
CA LYS A 305 7.76 13.87 6.08
C LYS A 305 6.78 13.31 7.10
N HIS A 306 6.95 12.05 7.51
CA HIS A 306 5.90 11.32 8.22
C HIS A 306 6.23 10.95 9.67
N TYR A 307 7.51 10.94 10.08
CA TYR A 307 7.88 10.40 11.39
C TYR A 307 8.64 11.39 12.28
N ARG A 308 9.04 12.55 11.71
CA ARG A 308 9.72 13.56 12.48
C ARG A 308 8.80 14.20 13.53
N GLY A 309 9.24 14.22 14.78
CA GLY A 309 8.54 14.92 15.86
C GLY A 309 7.32 14.20 16.45
N ILE A 310 7.02 12.95 16.03
CA ILE A 310 5.90 12.18 16.58
C ILE A 310 6.25 11.60 17.96
N ALA A 311 7.51 11.21 18.19
CA ALA A 311 7.98 10.65 19.44
C ALA A 311 9.11 11.52 20.04
N THR A 312 9.17 11.59 21.38
CA THR A 312 10.30 12.20 22.10
C THR A 312 11.43 11.21 22.27
N LYS A 313 12.65 11.69 22.51
CA LYS A 313 13.82 10.85 22.79
C LYS A 313 13.61 10.00 24.05
N GLU A 314 13.07 10.59 25.09
CA GLU A 314 12.74 9.90 26.35
C GLU A 314 11.78 8.71 26.14
N ASN A 315 10.68 8.95 25.41
CA ASN A 315 9.75 7.88 25.08
C ASN A 315 10.37 6.82 24.17
N ALA A 316 11.31 7.20 23.30
CA ALA A 316 12.03 6.25 22.46
C ALA A 316 12.97 5.36 23.29
N GLU A 317 13.68 5.90 24.25
CA GLU A 317 14.51 5.13 25.18
C GLU A 317 13.65 4.15 26.00
N ARG A 318 12.51 4.60 26.53
CA ARG A 318 11.54 3.73 27.20
C ARG A 318 11.01 2.63 26.28
N TYR A 319 10.69 2.95 25.03
CA TYR A 319 10.17 2.02 24.03
C TYR A 319 11.16 0.89 23.73
N PHE A 320 12.43 1.22 23.50
CA PHE A 320 13.48 0.21 23.25
C PHE A 320 13.99 -0.47 24.51
N ASN A 321 13.48 -0.06 25.70
CA ASN A 321 13.72 -0.75 26.97
C ASN A 321 12.57 -1.70 27.39
N ILE A 322 11.62 -2.00 26.49
CA ILE A 322 10.57 -2.98 26.71
C ILE A 322 11.14 -4.38 26.44
N TYR A 323 11.61 -5.05 27.49
CA TYR A 323 12.14 -6.44 27.47
C TYR A 323 11.10 -7.43 27.99
N PRO A 324 11.23 -8.75 27.67
CA PRO A 324 10.47 -9.81 28.36
C PRO A 324 10.62 -9.75 29.87
N SER A 325 9.58 -10.17 30.61
CA SER A 325 9.58 -10.12 32.09
C SER A 325 10.73 -10.90 32.70
N ASP A 326 11.01 -12.10 32.19
CA ASP A 326 12.09 -12.96 32.70
C ASP A 326 13.49 -12.38 32.42
N TYR A 327 13.62 -11.58 31.38
CA TYR A 327 14.89 -10.94 31.01
C TYR A 327 15.19 -9.71 31.90
N GLN A 328 14.17 -9.01 32.35
CA GLN A 328 14.32 -7.90 33.30
C GLN A 328 14.80 -8.37 34.65
N ASN A 329 14.32 -9.53 35.14
CA ASN A 329 14.71 -10.13 36.40
C ASN A 329 16.18 -10.63 36.42
N GLN A 330 16.81 -10.85 35.28
CA GLN A 330 18.23 -11.23 35.14
C GLN A 330 19.19 -10.04 35.10
N ARG A 331 18.68 -8.82 34.87
CA ARG A 331 19.48 -7.58 34.83
C ARG A 331 19.34 -6.69 36.06
N ALA A 332 18.35 -6.96 36.91
CA ALA A 332 18.20 -6.35 38.25
C ALA A 332 19.01 -7.11 39.29
#